data_0032f1688e346eed42d68da4d98846c0
#
_entry.id   0032f1688e346eed42d68da4d98846c0
#
_cell.length_a   1.000
_cell.length_b   1.000
_cell.length_c   1.000
_cell.angle_alpha   90.00
_cell.angle_beta   90.00
_cell.angle_gamma   90.00
#
_symmetry.space_group_name_H-M   'P 1'
#
loop_
_entity.id
_entity.type
_entity.pdbx_description
1 polymer ?
#
loop_
_entity_poly.entity_id
_entity_poly.type
_entity_poly.pdbx_seq_one_letter_code
_entity_poly.pdbx_strand_id
1 'polypeptide(L)'
;MSQHSERGMTLMELLVAMVIGSLVITLVVRGLGLTLNLYDRVAYVTSSMDTQFRESRWWADSLGSLVPCTDLDHCLVGTSSSLKGYSLAPVLEAPGLRTEITWELQGVAGATTLVYKEHNSNELAMSLSLPQEAEFRYLGPDGRWSEAWNTNGENARLPDAIIVEGGAGDTWLYAKPGMRPYGREDYRDMLGIE
;
A
#
# COMPACT_ATOMS: atom_id res chain seq x y z
N MET A 1 47.17 -41.53 -46.98
CA MET A 1 46.99 -41.98 -45.59
C MET A 1 47.67 -40.96 -44.69
N SER A 2 46.90 -40.04 -44.07
CA SER A 2 47.42 -39.03 -43.13
C SER A 2 47.40 -39.63 -41.73
N GLN A 3 48.60 -39.81 -41.17
CA GLN A 3 48.75 -40.23 -39.78
C GLN A 3 48.38 -39.03 -38.86
N HIS A 4 47.30 -39.15 -38.15
CA HIS A 4 47.01 -38.23 -37.06
C HIS A 4 47.94 -38.60 -35.88
N SER A 5 48.91 -37.70 -35.62
CA SER A 5 49.75 -37.80 -34.43
C SER A 5 48.88 -37.52 -33.19
N GLU A 6 48.55 -38.54 -32.44
CA GLU A 6 47.95 -38.42 -31.14
C GLU A 6 48.99 -37.85 -30.15
N ARG A 7 48.86 -36.56 -29.87
CA ARG A 7 49.65 -35.91 -28.82
C ARG A 7 49.00 -36.20 -27.47
N GLY A 8 49.62 -37.02 -26.67
CA GLY A 8 49.22 -37.28 -25.29
C GLY A 8 49.38 -36.03 -24.45
N MET A 9 48.36 -35.72 -23.66
CA MET A 9 48.33 -34.60 -22.69
C MET A 9 49.41 -34.81 -21.63
N THR A 10 50.20 -33.80 -21.33
CA THR A 10 51.23 -33.90 -20.30
C THR A 10 50.60 -33.80 -18.91
N LEU A 11 51.17 -34.48 -17.93
CA LEU A 11 50.68 -34.46 -16.54
C LEU A 11 50.60 -33.04 -15.95
N MET A 12 51.48 -32.18 -16.39
CA MET A 12 51.53 -30.74 -16.07
C MET A 12 50.34 -29.95 -16.64
N GLU A 13 49.96 -30.26 -17.87
CA GLU A 13 48.83 -29.62 -18.54
C GLU A 13 47.46 -29.97 -17.88
N LEU A 14 47.33 -31.21 -17.43
CA LEU A 14 46.16 -31.69 -16.71
C LEU A 14 46.05 -31.00 -15.33
N LEU A 15 47.17 -30.83 -14.64
CA LEU A 15 47.24 -30.16 -13.32
C LEU A 15 46.83 -28.69 -13.46
N VAL A 16 47.37 -27.97 -14.44
CA VAL A 16 47.07 -26.57 -14.72
C VAL A 16 45.58 -26.43 -15.09
N ALA A 17 45.03 -27.32 -15.91
CA ALA A 17 43.61 -27.31 -16.29
C ALA A 17 42.69 -27.49 -15.07
N MET A 18 43.03 -28.39 -14.15
CA MET A 18 42.28 -28.59 -12.88
C MET A 18 42.31 -27.36 -11.96
N VAL A 19 43.47 -26.70 -11.84
CA VAL A 19 43.61 -25.48 -11.03
C VAL A 19 42.77 -24.34 -11.61
N ILE A 20 42.87 -24.10 -12.92
CA ILE A 20 42.07 -23.07 -13.59
C ILE A 20 40.58 -23.40 -13.50
N GLY A 21 40.17 -24.64 -13.72
CA GLY A 21 38.79 -25.08 -13.62
C GLY A 21 38.20 -24.87 -12.22
N SER A 22 38.96 -25.20 -11.15
CA SER A 22 38.51 -24.97 -9.77
C SER A 22 38.37 -23.50 -9.43
N LEU A 23 39.23 -22.64 -9.96
CA LEU A 23 39.19 -21.21 -9.75
C LEU A 23 37.97 -20.58 -10.47
N VAL A 24 37.69 -20.98 -11.70
CA VAL A 24 36.51 -20.55 -12.44
C VAL A 24 35.23 -20.98 -11.72
N ILE A 25 35.12 -22.21 -11.29
CA ILE A 25 33.95 -22.71 -10.54
C ILE A 25 33.75 -21.89 -9.26
N THR A 26 34.82 -21.63 -8.52
CA THR A 26 34.75 -20.82 -7.28
C THR A 26 34.27 -19.41 -7.56
N LEU A 27 34.69 -18.76 -8.62
CA LEU A 27 34.24 -17.43 -9.03
C LEU A 27 32.76 -17.43 -9.43
N VAL A 28 32.32 -18.43 -10.19
CA VAL A 28 30.92 -18.57 -10.60
C VAL A 28 30.01 -18.76 -9.37
N VAL A 29 30.37 -19.66 -8.46
CA VAL A 29 29.59 -19.93 -7.23
C VAL A 29 29.49 -18.68 -6.35
N ARG A 30 30.60 -17.94 -6.16
CA ARG A 30 30.56 -16.68 -5.41
C ARG A 30 29.74 -15.60 -6.09
N GLY A 31 29.84 -15.46 -7.41
CA GLY A 31 29.06 -14.53 -8.20
C GLY A 31 27.55 -14.80 -8.09
N LEU A 32 27.16 -16.07 -8.19
CA LEU A 32 25.77 -16.50 -8.04
C LEU A 32 25.24 -16.19 -6.62
N GLY A 33 26.02 -16.47 -5.59
CA GLY A 33 25.65 -16.17 -4.22
C GLY A 33 25.40 -14.66 -3.97
N LEU A 34 26.24 -13.79 -4.52
CA LEU A 34 26.03 -12.34 -4.44
C LEU A 34 24.77 -11.89 -5.19
N THR A 35 24.52 -12.45 -6.37
CA THR A 35 23.32 -12.11 -7.17
C THR A 35 22.04 -12.53 -6.47
N LEU A 36 22.00 -13.72 -5.89
CA LEU A 36 20.83 -14.21 -5.12
C LEU A 36 20.56 -13.33 -3.89
N ASN A 37 21.60 -12.98 -3.11
CA ASN A 37 21.44 -12.10 -1.96
C ASN A 37 20.92 -10.70 -2.33
N LEU A 38 21.38 -10.15 -3.48
CA LEU A 38 20.87 -8.89 -3.99
C LEU A 38 19.42 -9.01 -4.44
N TYR A 39 19.06 -10.10 -5.11
CA TYR A 39 17.69 -10.36 -5.54
C TYR A 39 16.74 -10.45 -4.36
N ASP A 40 17.08 -11.24 -3.33
CA ASP A 40 16.28 -11.38 -2.12
C ASP A 40 16.08 -10.03 -1.41
N ARG A 41 17.13 -9.22 -1.33
CA ARG A 41 17.06 -7.89 -0.71
C ARG A 41 16.15 -6.94 -1.50
N VAL A 42 16.27 -6.92 -2.82
CA VAL A 42 15.41 -6.10 -3.70
C VAL A 42 13.97 -6.59 -3.63
N ALA A 43 13.73 -7.89 -3.68
CA ALA A 43 12.38 -8.47 -3.57
C ALA A 43 11.72 -8.11 -2.24
N TYR A 44 12.45 -8.18 -1.12
CA TYR A 44 11.94 -7.79 0.19
C TYR A 44 11.58 -6.30 0.28
N VAL A 45 12.45 -5.41 -0.19
CA VAL A 45 12.18 -3.96 -0.20
C VAL A 45 11.01 -3.62 -1.12
N THR A 46 10.94 -4.23 -2.30
CA THR A 46 9.83 -3.99 -3.23
C THR A 46 8.50 -4.49 -2.68
N SER A 47 8.47 -5.66 -2.04
CA SER A 47 7.23 -6.20 -1.47
C SER A 47 6.72 -5.37 -0.29
N SER A 48 7.60 -4.85 0.56
CA SER A 48 7.20 -3.99 1.68
C SER A 48 6.70 -2.62 1.21
N MET A 49 7.35 -2.02 0.22
CA MET A 49 6.88 -0.78 -0.41
C MET A 49 5.52 -0.97 -1.10
N ASP A 50 5.35 -2.05 -1.86
CA ASP A 50 4.11 -2.33 -2.58
C ASP A 50 2.91 -2.50 -1.64
N THR A 51 3.13 -3.11 -0.47
CA THR A 51 2.09 -3.25 0.56
C THR A 51 1.70 -1.88 1.14
N GLN A 52 2.65 -1.05 1.53
CA GLN A 52 2.38 0.27 2.09
C GLN A 52 1.72 1.22 1.07
N PHE A 53 2.16 1.18 -0.19
CA PHE A 53 1.52 1.92 -1.28
C PHE A 53 0.08 1.46 -1.53
N ARG A 54 -0.17 0.17 -1.49
CA ARG A 54 -1.51 -0.39 -1.69
C ARG A 54 -2.46 0.02 -0.57
N GLU A 55 -2.01 -0.03 0.68
CA GLU A 55 -2.80 0.35 1.85
C GLU A 55 -3.14 1.84 1.85
N SER A 56 -2.17 2.71 1.57
CA SER A 56 -2.41 4.15 1.46
C SER A 56 -3.34 4.49 0.30
N ARG A 57 -3.28 3.73 -0.79
CA ARG A 57 -4.19 3.88 -1.92
C ARG A 57 -5.61 3.46 -1.57
N TRP A 58 -5.81 2.32 -0.91
CA TRP A 58 -7.14 1.89 -0.45
C TRP A 58 -7.78 2.91 0.49
N TRP A 59 -6.97 3.47 1.40
CA TRP A 59 -7.38 4.59 2.24
C TRP A 59 -7.85 5.78 1.39
N ALA A 60 -7.02 6.24 0.47
CA ALA A 60 -7.33 7.39 -0.38
C ALA A 60 -8.53 7.13 -1.30
N ASP A 61 -8.63 5.93 -1.90
CA ASP A 61 -9.71 5.55 -2.81
C ASP A 61 -11.06 5.45 -2.08
N SER A 62 -11.08 4.76 -0.93
CA SER A 62 -12.32 4.57 -0.14
C SER A 62 -12.84 5.89 0.42
N LEU A 63 -11.98 6.76 0.91
CA LEU A 63 -12.38 8.06 1.45
C LEU A 63 -12.57 9.13 0.37
N GLY A 64 -11.80 9.08 -0.71
CA GLY A 64 -11.97 9.95 -1.87
C GLY A 64 -13.32 9.79 -2.55
N SER A 65 -13.90 8.60 -2.46
CA SER A 65 -15.20 8.24 -3.04
C SER A 65 -16.36 8.28 -2.04
N LEU A 66 -16.18 8.95 -0.90
CA LEU A 66 -17.25 9.14 0.08
C LEU A 66 -18.42 9.91 -0.55
N VAL A 67 -19.61 9.45 -0.23
CA VAL A 67 -20.86 10.04 -0.71
C VAL A 67 -21.33 11.08 0.32
N PRO A 68 -21.63 12.32 -0.11
CA PRO A 68 -22.25 13.30 0.76
C PRO A 68 -23.59 12.80 1.31
N CYS A 69 -24.00 13.28 2.47
CA CYS A 69 -25.30 13.00 3.04
C CYS A 69 -26.42 13.42 2.09
N THR A 70 -27.30 12.47 1.79
CA THR A 70 -28.59 12.76 1.14
C THR A 70 -29.75 12.62 2.11
N ASP A 71 -29.60 11.78 3.15
CA ASP A 71 -30.59 11.50 4.19
C ASP A 71 -29.91 11.48 5.56
N LEU A 72 -30.67 11.74 6.63
CA LEU A 72 -30.17 11.85 7.99
C LEU A 72 -29.46 10.58 8.51
N ASP A 73 -29.80 9.42 7.96
CA ASP A 73 -29.28 8.12 8.43
C ASP A 73 -27.98 7.67 7.75
N HIS A 74 -27.49 8.44 6.77
CA HIS A 74 -26.38 8.00 5.90
C HIS A 74 -25.22 8.99 5.83
N CYS A 75 -24.95 9.63 6.92
CA CYS A 75 -23.94 10.68 7.01
C CYS A 75 -22.58 10.14 7.42
N LEU A 76 -21.54 10.86 7.05
CA LEU A 76 -20.22 10.66 7.62
C LEU A 76 -20.24 11.03 9.09
N VAL A 77 -19.89 10.08 9.93
CA VAL A 77 -19.67 10.28 11.36
C VAL A 77 -18.23 9.90 11.68
N GLY A 78 -17.49 10.83 12.24
CA GLY A 78 -16.11 10.65 12.61
C GLY A 78 -15.84 11.06 14.05
N THR A 79 -14.98 10.31 14.72
CA THR A 79 -14.38 10.63 16.02
C THR A 79 -12.86 10.58 15.89
N SER A 80 -12.12 10.86 16.95
CA SER A 80 -10.66 10.70 16.95
C SER A 80 -10.20 9.23 16.74
N SER A 81 -11.06 8.24 16.99
CA SER A 81 -10.71 6.81 16.90
C SER A 81 -11.51 6.02 15.86
N SER A 82 -12.57 6.57 15.31
CA SER A 82 -13.42 5.86 14.35
C SER A 82 -14.01 6.80 13.31
N LEU A 83 -14.20 6.29 12.09
CA LEU A 83 -14.83 6.98 10.99
C LEU A 83 -15.78 6.01 10.29
N LYS A 84 -17.04 6.40 10.13
CA LYS A 84 -18.08 5.63 9.46
C LYS A 84 -18.75 6.46 8.40
N GLY A 85 -18.95 5.90 7.21
CA GLY A 85 -19.59 6.59 6.11
C GLY A 85 -19.92 5.66 4.96
N TYR A 86 -20.37 6.22 3.84
CA TYR A 86 -20.71 5.47 2.63
C TYR A 86 -19.75 5.84 1.51
N SER A 87 -19.15 4.82 0.88
CA SER A 87 -18.22 4.98 -0.24
C SER A 87 -18.75 4.28 -1.51
N LEU A 88 -18.36 4.82 -2.66
CA LEU A 88 -18.56 4.19 -3.97
C LEU A 88 -17.34 3.37 -4.42
N ALA A 89 -16.24 3.43 -3.67
CA ALA A 89 -15.05 2.63 -3.93
C ALA A 89 -14.65 1.82 -2.68
N PRO A 90 -15.49 0.85 -2.26
CA PRO A 90 -15.15 -0.08 -1.20
C PRO A 90 -13.95 -0.94 -1.62
N VAL A 91 -13.25 -1.54 -0.65
CA VAL A 91 -12.05 -2.34 -0.90
C VAL A 91 -12.39 -3.77 -1.30
N LEU A 92 -13.43 -4.36 -0.67
CA LEU A 92 -13.85 -5.76 -0.87
C LEU A 92 -14.98 -5.87 -1.90
N GLU A 93 -15.97 -4.99 -1.81
CA GLU A 93 -17.11 -5.01 -2.71
C GLU A 93 -16.80 -4.35 -4.05
N ALA A 94 -17.66 -4.61 -5.04
CA ALA A 94 -17.51 -4.03 -6.37
C ALA A 94 -17.67 -2.49 -6.34
N PRO A 95 -16.76 -1.74 -6.98
CA PRO A 95 -16.87 -0.29 -7.04
C PRO A 95 -18.13 0.15 -7.78
N GLY A 96 -18.69 1.29 -7.33
CA GLY A 96 -19.92 1.87 -7.89
C GLY A 96 -21.18 1.56 -7.08
N LEU A 97 -21.14 0.62 -6.17
CA LEU A 97 -22.19 0.38 -5.20
C LEU A 97 -21.95 1.22 -3.94
N ARG A 98 -23.01 1.81 -3.42
CA ARG A 98 -22.97 2.56 -2.17
C ARG A 98 -22.82 1.58 -1.01
N THR A 99 -21.61 1.46 -0.46
CA THR A 99 -21.27 0.53 0.60
C THR A 99 -20.91 1.29 1.86
N GLU A 100 -21.47 0.86 2.98
CA GLU A 100 -21.09 1.39 4.30
C GLU A 100 -19.69 0.90 4.65
N ILE A 101 -18.80 1.84 4.93
CA ILE A 101 -17.41 1.58 5.33
C ILE A 101 -17.15 2.11 6.72
N THR A 102 -16.30 1.42 7.46
CA THR A 102 -15.84 1.83 8.77
C THR A 102 -14.33 1.69 8.84
N TRP A 103 -13.67 2.76 9.29
CA TRP A 103 -12.27 2.79 9.66
C TRP A 103 -12.15 2.99 11.16
N GLU A 104 -11.40 2.14 11.85
CA GLU A 104 -11.21 2.18 13.30
C GLU A 104 -9.73 2.15 13.67
N LEU A 105 -9.34 2.97 14.63
CA LEU A 105 -8.02 2.92 15.26
C LEU A 105 -8.13 2.08 16.53
N GLN A 106 -7.41 0.97 16.57
CA GLN A 106 -7.37 0.05 17.70
C GLN A 106 -5.99 0.12 18.35
N GLY A 107 -5.91 0.66 19.56
CA GLY A 107 -4.66 0.75 20.31
C GLY A 107 -4.35 -0.56 21.02
N VAL A 108 -3.14 -1.10 20.81
CA VAL A 108 -2.62 -2.25 21.55
C VAL A 108 -1.20 -1.91 22.01
N ALA A 109 -1.04 -1.72 23.34
CA ALA A 109 0.28 -1.65 24.01
C ALA A 109 1.37 -0.82 23.30
N GLY A 110 1.07 0.44 22.95
CA GLY A 110 2.07 1.35 22.35
C GLY A 110 2.17 1.31 20.83
N ALA A 111 1.30 0.55 20.17
CA ALA A 111 1.10 0.57 18.72
C ALA A 111 -0.39 0.75 18.43
N THR A 112 -0.71 1.41 17.32
CA THR A 112 -2.09 1.56 16.86
C THR A 112 -2.26 0.78 15.56
N THR A 113 -3.36 0.05 15.46
CA THR A 113 -3.74 -0.65 14.24
C THR A 113 -4.94 0.05 13.63
N LEU A 114 -4.82 0.48 12.38
CA LEU A 114 -5.92 0.98 11.59
C LEU A 114 -6.64 -0.20 10.95
N VAL A 115 -7.92 -0.34 11.22
CA VAL A 115 -8.77 -1.46 10.81
C VAL A 115 -9.86 -0.96 9.88
N TYR A 116 -10.03 -1.65 8.75
CA TYR A 116 -11.09 -1.38 7.78
C TYR A 116 -12.15 -2.49 7.79
N LYS A 117 -13.41 -2.11 7.75
CA LYS A 117 -14.56 -3.01 7.69
C LYS A 117 -15.60 -2.49 6.70
N GLU A 118 -16.32 -3.40 6.06
CA GLU A 118 -17.52 -3.13 5.28
C GLU A 118 -18.76 -3.72 5.95
N HIS A 119 -19.93 -3.10 5.76
CA HIS A 119 -21.16 -3.44 6.49
C HIS A 119 -21.54 -4.93 6.36
N ASN A 120 -21.37 -5.51 5.19
CA ASN A 120 -21.77 -6.89 4.90
C ASN A 120 -20.65 -7.92 5.18
N SER A 121 -19.49 -7.48 5.58
CA SER A 121 -18.33 -8.33 5.82
C SER A 121 -18.02 -8.38 7.33
N ASN A 122 -18.19 -9.57 7.92
CA ASN A 122 -17.67 -9.86 9.26
C ASN A 122 -16.13 -10.05 9.22
N GLU A 123 -15.54 -10.08 8.04
CA GLU A 123 -14.12 -10.24 7.86
C GLU A 123 -13.42 -8.88 7.93
N LEU A 124 -12.28 -8.88 8.61
CA LEU A 124 -11.37 -7.75 8.65
C LEU A 124 -10.78 -7.59 7.23
N ALA A 125 -11.19 -6.55 6.52
CA ALA A 125 -10.73 -6.35 5.16
C ALA A 125 -9.24 -6.00 5.11
N MET A 126 -8.77 -5.22 6.09
CA MET A 126 -7.41 -4.74 6.16
C MET A 126 -7.04 -4.30 7.57
N SER A 127 -5.78 -4.52 7.94
CA SER A 127 -5.20 -3.93 9.16
C SER A 127 -3.82 -3.36 8.84
N LEU A 128 -3.63 -2.08 9.15
CA LEU A 128 -2.35 -1.37 9.01
C LEU A 128 -1.81 -1.05 10.39
N SER A 129 -0.62 -1.54 10.70
CA SER A 129 0.07 -1.22 11.96
C SER A 129 0.75 0.14 11.87
N LEU A 130 0.41 1.03 12.78
CA LEU A 130 1.00 2.34 12.93
C LEU A 130 2.00 2.33 14.10
N PRO A 131 3.14 3.01 14.00
CA PRO A 131 4.24 2.85 14.97
C PRO A 131 3.99 3.50 16.34
N GLN A 132 2.95 4.32 16.47
CA GLN A 132 2.63 5.09 17.68
C GLN A 132 1.11 5.23 17.85
N GLU A 133 0.70 5.92 18.93
CA GLU A 133 -0.68 6.37 19.08
C GLU A 133 -1.07 7.28 17.91
N ALA A 134 -2.24 7.04 17.36
CA ALA A 134 -2.77 7.75 16.20
C ALA A 134 -4.19 8.21 16.44
N GLU A 135 -4.58 9.29 15.78
CA GLU A 135 -5.93 9.82 15.82
C GLU A 135 -6.39 10.32 14.45
N PHE A 136 -7.69 10.29 14.23
CA PHE A 136 -8.30 10.94 13.07
C PHE A 136 -8.45 12.43 13.31
N ARG A 137 -8.17 13.22 12.27
CA ARG A 137 -8.44 14.65 12.23
C ARG A 137 -9.19 15.00 10.95
N TYR A 138 -10.09 15.96 11.06
CA TYR A 138 -11.02 16.38 10.02
C TYR A 138 -10.82 17.85 9.74
N LEU A 139 -10.54 18.21 8.49
CA LEU A 139 -10.42 19.62 8.07
C LEU A 139 -11.79 20.15 7.67
N GLY A 140 -12.23 21.19 8.36
CA GLY A 140 -13.45 21.89 8.03
C GLY A 140 -13.27 22.91 6.89
N PRO A 141 -14.38 23.39 6.30
CA PRO A 141 -14.36 24.41 5.26
C PRO A 141 -13.85 25.77 5.75
N ASP A 142 -13.77 25.94 7.06
CA ASP A 142 -13.17 27.12 7.73
C ASP A 142 -11.64 27.02 7.85
N GLY A 143 -11.03 25.95 7.35
CA GLY A 143 -9.60 25.68 7.43
C GLY A 143 -9.13 25.21 8.81
N ARG A 144 -10.03 24.83 9.71
CA ARG A 144 -9.70 24.34 11.05
C ARG A 144 -9.78 22.83 11.13
N TRP A 145 -8.84 22.25 11.87
CA TRP A 145 -8.84 20.83 12.21
C TRP A 145 -9.71 20.55 13.43
N SER A 146 -10.50 19.49 13.39
CA SER A 146 -11.35 19.01 14.49
C SER A 146 -11.11 17.53 14.75
N GLU A 147 -11.37 17.08 15.98
CA GLU A 147 -11.26 15.67 16.43
C GLU A 147 -12.52 14.86 16.15
N ALA A 148 -13.58 15.52 15.73
CA ALA A 148 -14.84 14.88 15.40
C ALA A 148 -15.49 15.54 14.21
N TRP A 149 -16.20 14.73 13.42
CA TRP A 149 -17.02 15.18 12.30
C TRP A 149 -18.39 14.55 12.39
N ASN A 150 -19.42 15.38 12.38
CA ASN A 150 -20.78 14.89 12.37
C ASN A 150 -21.60 15.74 11.39
N THR A 151 -22.17 15.09 10.41
CA THR A 151 -22.96 15.76 9.36
C THR A 151 -24.46 15.83 9.69
N ASN A 152 -24.83 15.77 10.96
CA ASN A 152 -26.22 15.91 11.37
C ASN A 152 -26.72 17.35 11.14
N GLY A 153 -27.73 17.51 10.29
CA GLY A 153 -28.47 18.75 10.10
C GLY A 153 -27.86 19.71 9.06
N GLU A 154 -27.63 20.95 9.42
CA GLU A 154 -27.25 22.03 8.49
C GLU A 154 -25.90 21.86 7.78
N ASN A 155 -25.05 20.97 8.24
CA ASN A 155 -23.73 20.68 7.70
C ASN A 155 -23.64 19.33 6.97
N ALA A 156 -24.51 19.13 5.96
CA ALA A 156 -24.49 17.95 5.10
C ALA A 156 -23.24 17.84 4.19
N ARG A 157 -22.11 18.46 4.58
CA ARG A 157 -20.88 18.49 3.81
C ARG A 157 -19.87 17.48 4.33
N LEU A 158 -19.11 16.91 3.42
CA LEU A 158 -17.91 16.15 3.76
C LEU A 158 -16.81 17.13 4.23
N PRO A 159 -15.87 16.69 5.08
CA PRO A 159 -14.71 17.49 5.42
C PRO A 159 -13.82 17.69 4.18
N ASP A 160 -13.08 18.78 4.14
CA ASP A 160 -12.17 19.08 3.03
C ASP A 160 -10.97 18.13 2.99
N ALA A 161 -10.59 17.58 4.14
CA ALA A 161 -9.59 16.53 4.25
C ALA A 161 -9.81 15.68 5.50
N ILE A 162 -9.33 14.45 5.46
CA ILE A 162 -9.25 13.52 6.59
C ILE A 162 -7.81 13.02 6.68
N ILE A 163 -7.23 13.09 7.86
CA ILE A 163 -5.87 12.57 8.12
C ILE A 163 -5.87 11.59 9.28
N VAL A 164 -4.85 10.74 9.28
CA VAL A 164 -4.40 10.01 10.45
C VAL A 164 -3.11 10.66 10.91
N GLU A 165 -3.15 11.24 12.10
CA GLU A 165 -2.04 11.95 12.71
C GLU A 165 -1.49 11.15 13.89
N GLY A 166 -0.16 11.07 14.00
CA GLY A 166 0.53 10.48 15.14
C GLY A 166 0.72 11.46 16.27
N GLY A 167 1.01 10.96 17.48
CA GLY A 167 1.19 11.76 18.67
C GLY A 167 2.30 12.82 18.60
N ALA A 168 3.21 12.73 17.63
CA ALA A 168 4.24 13.73 17.35
C ALA A 168 3.81 14.79 16.32
N GLY A 169 2.59 14.75 15.83
CA GLY A 169 2.09 15.64 14.77
C GLY A 169 2.46 15.18 13.36
N ASP A 170 2.96 13.96 13.22
CA ASP A 170 3.30 13.39 11.92
C ASP A 170 2.03 12.90 11.21
N THR A 171 1.79 13.36 9.99
CA THR A 171 0.69 12.87 9.16
C THR A 171 1.09 11.59 8.44
N TRP A 172 0.43 10.48 8.75
CA TRP A 172 0.72 9.17 8.15
C TRP A 172 -0.16 8.84 6.96
N LEU A 173 -1.43 9.22 7.02
CA LEU A 173 -2.37 9.01 5.93
C LEU A 173 -3.14 10.30 5.68
N TYR A 174 -3.42 10.56 4.41
CA TYR A 174 -4.19 11.71 3.95
C TYR A 174 -5.23 11.27 2.93
N ALA A 175 -6.45 11.78 3.05
CA ALA A 175 -7.49 11.62 2.05
C ALA A 175 -8.26 12.93 1.87
N LYS A 176 -8.73 13.17 0.64
CA LYS A 176 -9.59 14.29 0.29
C LYS A 176 -10.95 13.73 -0.14
N PRO A 177 -11.98 13.77 0.72
CA PRO A 177 -13.32 13.30 0.39
C PRO A 177 -13.91 14.02 -0.82
N GLY A 178 -14.65 13.29 -1.65
CA GLY A 178 -15.30 13.85 -2.84
C GLY A 178 -14.34 14.21 -3.99
N MET A 179 -13.05 14.07 -3.84
CA MET A 179 -12.12 14.01 -4.95
C MET A 179 -11.98 12.53 -5.34
N ARG A 180 -12.40 12.19 -6.54
CA ARG A 180 -12.00 10.91 -7.14
C ARG A 180 -10.47 10.86 -7.04
N PRO A 181 -9.89 9.80 -6.43
CA PRO A 181 -8.47 9.60 -6.53
C PRO A 181 -8.16 9.68 -8.01
N TYR A 182 -7.11 10.39 -8.34
CA TYR A 182 -6.57 10.64 -9.68
C TYR A 182 -7.19 9.69 -10.68
N GLY A 183 -8.07 10.23 -11.57
CA GLY A 183 -8.76 9.40 -12.52
C GLY A 183 -7.74 8.42 -13.05
N ARG A 184 -8.06 7.14 -13.12
CA ARG A 184 -7.29 6.22 -13.96
C ARG A 184 -7.07 7.04 -15.21
N GLU A 185 -5.81 7.45 -15.46
CA GLU A 185 -5.43 7.95 -16.75
C GLU A 185 -6.00 6.90 -17.69
N ASP A 186 -7.03 7.29 -18.45
CA ASP A 186 -7.68 6.34 -19.32
C ASP A 186 -6.55 5.91 -20.23
N TYR A 187 -6.21 4.62 -20.22
CA TYR A 187 -5.14 4.08 -21.06
C TYR A 187 -5.35 4.47 -22.53
N ARG A 188 -6.57 4.85 -22.89
CA ARG A 188 -6.91 5.43 -24.19
C ARG A 188 -6.27 6.79 -24.42
N ASP A 189 -6.26 7.68 -23.41
CA ASP A 189 -5.63 9.00 -23.48
C ASP A 189 -4.10 8.86 -23.57
N MET A 190 -3.53 7.85 -22.89
CA MET A 190 -2.10 7.56 -22.97
C MET A 190 -1.69 6.94 -24.32
N LEU A 191 -2.61 6.24 -24.98
CA LEU A 191 -2.36 5.60 -26.28
C LEU A 191 -2.82 6.45 -27.47
N GLY A 192 -3.42 7.65 -27.25
CA GLY A 192 -3.91 8.51 -28.31
C GLY A 192 -4.99 7.85 -29.19
N ILE A 193 -5.79 6.97 -28.61
CA ILE A 193 -6.89 6.27 -29.29
C ILE A 193 -8.17 7.05 -29.00
N GLU A 194 -8.64 7.81 -29.99
CA GLU A 194 -9.97 8.43 -30.01
C GLU A 194 -11.09 7.40 -30.23
#